data_01bc540e76927b8d8d32d90416c5bb19
#
_entry.id   01bc540e76927b8d8d32d90416c5bb19
#
_cell.length_a   1.000
_cell.length_b   1.000
_cell.length_c   1.000
_cell.angle_alpha   90.00
_cell.angle_beta   90.00
_cell.angle_gamma   90.00
#
_symmetry.space_group_name_H-M   'P 1'
#
loop_
_entity.id
_entity.type
_entity.pdbx_description
1 polymer ?
#
loop_
_entity_poly.entity_id
_entity_poly.type
_entity_poly.pdbx_seq_one_letter_code
_entity_poly.pdbx_strand_id
1 'polypeptide(L)'
;MDRRTFLKQATGAGIILAAAELPAVAGDLFAGRGRFERLALNYAHIKIGLPKPFSVLHISDTHLTAADADEGPVKRALRDERTRCFGGRQEEALRDSLAWARDNADYVIHTGDLIDWQSRANFALVKKYFGADVCGCLGNHEFSPAMGRDGVRETRDEAFKDRSRAALAGAFPFDLELQSTVVNGVNFVALDDVYGYVTPRQVERFRRERAKGLPIVLCLHVPFLSDELAVAHNKYWMGETWKEAAMKFTSAAVPPPRGERKTQRTDPVTRDFIAYLRGEPLLKGILAGHLHFTMQDDFSPTAKQLVVGGNYMFHGQEILFS
;
A
#
# COMPACT_ATOMS: atom_id res chain seq x y z
N MET A 1 13.60 23.90 6.32
CA MET A 1 14.37 22.96 7.18
C MET A 1 15.42 22.31 6.32
N ASP A 2 16.70 22.38 6.68
CA ASP A 2 17.72 21.75 5.86
C ASP A 2 17.74 20.22 6.05
N ARG A 3 18.41 19.49 5.18
CA ARG A 3 18.50 18.03 5.12
C ARG A 3 19.04 17.42 6.43
N ARG A 4 19.95 18.11 7.13
CA ARG A 4 20.52 17.65 8.40
C ARG A 4 19.52 17.76 9.55
N THR A 5 18.69 18.78 9.54
CA THR A 5 17.65 19.01 10.54
C THR A 5 16.50 18.02 10.35
N PHE A 6 16.13 17.67 9.10
CA PHE A 6 15.14 16.64 8.80
C PHE A 6 15.56 15.26 9.30
N LEU A 7 16.81 14.85 9.02
CA LEU A 7 17.36 13.57 9.49
C LEU A 7 17.42 13.48 11.01
N LYS A 8 17.65 14.59 11.72
CA LYS A 8 17.64 14.63 13.20
C LYS A 8 16.22 14.55 13.78
N GLN A 9 15.20 15.03 13.11
CA GLN A 9 13.81 14.94 13.58
C GLN A 9 13.17 13.58 13.29
N ALA A 10 13.58 12.91 12.20
CA ALA A 10 13.17 11.54 11.90
C ALA A 10 13.74 10.52 12.91
N THR A 11 14.80 10.85 13.63
CA THR A 11 15.40 9.98 14.67
C THR A 11 14.63 9.98 16.00
N GLY A 12 13.61 10.82 16.18
CA GLY A 12 12.77 10.85 17.39
C GLY A 12 11.67 9.79 17.46
N ALA A 13 11.33 9.14 16.35
CA ALA A 13 10.36 8.04 16.31
C ALA A 13 11.07 6.80 15.70
N GLY A 14 11.84 6.14 16.55
CA GLY A 14 12.75 5.05 16.26
C GLY A 14 12.37 4.10 15.14
N ILE A 15 13.09 4.18 14.06
CA ILE A 15 13.79 3.11 13.33
C ILE A 15 14.77 3.85 12.42
N ILE A 16 16.05 3.71 12.68
CA ILE A 16 17.12 4.26 11.85
C ILE A 16 17.13 3.45 10.56
N LEU A 17 16.62 4.01 9.46
CA LEU A 17 17.10 3.63 8.16
C LEU A 17 18.58 4.03 8.11
N ALA A 18 19.48 3.05 7.99
CA ALA A 18 20.86 3.34 7.63
C ALA A 18 20.81 4.27 6.43
N ALA A 19 21.35 5.48 6.57
CA ALA A 19 21.48 6.42 5.49
C ALA A 19 22.43 5.80 4.47
N ALA A 20 21.91 4.97 3.57
CA ALA A 20 22.62 4.60 2.37
C ALA A 20 22.96 5.93 1.69
N GLU A 21 24.24 6.17 1.45
CA GLU A 21 24.70 7.35 0.74
C GLU A 21 23.91 7.46 -0.56
N LEU A 22 23.02 8.44 -0.65
CA LEU A 22 22.34 8.74 -1.89
C LEU A 22 23.44 9.25 -2.86
N PRO A 23 23.53 8.71 -4.06
CA PRO A 23 24.50 9.20 -5.04
C PRO A 23 24.26 10.69 -5.29
N ALA A 24 25.32 11.40 -5.68
CA ALA A 24 25.26 12.85 -5.96
C ALA A 24 24.10 13.24 -6.91
N VAL A 25 23.80 12.36 -7.87
CA VAL A 25 22.67 12.50 -8.80
C VAL A 25 21.32 12.59 -8.08
N ALA A 26 21.13 11.85 -6.98
CA ALA A 26 19.91 11.94 -6.20
C ALA A 26 19.79 13.28 -5.46
N GLY A 27 20.90 13.88 -5.06
CA GLY A 27 20.94 15.21 -4.45
C GLY A 27 20.34 16.30 -5.35
N ASP A 28 20.65 16.25 -6.62
CA ASP A 28 20.17 17.24 -7.61
C ASP A 28 18.68 17.03 -7.96
N LEU A 29 18.22 15.78 -7.99
CA LEU A 29 16.79 15.48 -8.22
C LEU A 29 15.88 15.99 -7.10
N PHE A 30 16.39 16.09 -5.87
CA PHE A 30 15.63 16.59 -4.72
C PHE A 30 15.87 18.09 -4.44
N ALA A 31 16.81 18.74 -5.15
CA ALA A 31 17.08 20.15 -4.99
C ALA A 31 15.94 21.01 -5.59
N GLY A 32 15.49 21.99 -4.82
CA GLY A 32 14.46 22.94 -5.27
C GLY A 32 13.01 22.47 -5.17
N ARG A 33 12.74 21.29 -4.62
CA ARG A 33 11.38 20.79 -4.42
C ARG A 33 10.63 21.60 -3.35
N GLY A 34 9.38 21.99 -3.64
CA GLY A 34 8.52 22.76 -2.75
C GLY A 34 8.32 22.08 -1.39
N ARG A 35 8.13 22.90 -0.35
CA ARG A 35 7.86 22.41 1.01
C ARG A 35 6.37 22.26 1.20
N PHE A 36 5.94 21.04 1.52
CA PHE A 36 4.64 20.77 2.10
C PHE A 36 4.89 20.48 3.60
N GLU A 37 4.68 21.48 4.44
CA GLU A 37 5.06 21.44 5.86
C GLU A 37 4.45 20.29 6.66
N ARG A 38 3.34 19.72 6.15
CA ARG A 38 2.60 18.66 6.83
C ARG A 38 2.94 17.26 6.36
N LEU A 39 3.51 17.11 5.16
CA LEU A 39 3.86 15.80 4.63
C LEU A 39 5.13 15.25 5.30
N ALA A 40 4.99 14.10 5.93
CA ALA A 40 6.09 13.32 6.47
C ALA A 40 6.56 12.32 5.39
N LEU A 41 7.41 12.79 4.47
CA LEU A 41 7.95 11.98 3.39
C LEU A 41 9.21 11.25 3.82
N ASN A 42 9.20 9.93 3.65
CA ASN A 42 10.39 9.09 3.71
C ASN A 42 10.98 8.96 2.32
N TYR A 43 12.26 8.62 2.24
CA TYR A 43 12.98 8.48 0.97
C TYR A 43 13.56 7.06 0.86
N ALA A 44 13.39 6.46 -0.31
CA ALA A 44 14.01 5.18 -0.65
C ALA A 44 14.69 5.27 -2.02
N HIS A 45 15.63 4.36 -2.27
CA HIS A 45 16.32 4.28 -3.54
C HIS A 45 16.39 2.81 -4.00
N ILE A 46 15.86 2.55 -5.19
CA ILE A 46 15.93 1.24 -5.85
C ILE A 46 16.83 1.38 -7.08
N LYS A 47 18.02 0.77 -7.00
CA LYS A 47 18.99 0.77 -8.10
C LYS A 47 18.66 -0.37 -9.08
N ILE A 48 18.37 -0.01 -10.33
CA ILE A 48 17.99 -0.97 -11.39
C ILE A 48 18.96 -0.89 -12.58
N GLY A 49 19.73 0.19 -12.67
CA GLY A 49 20.62 0.49 -13.81
C GLY A 49 19.87 1.18 -14.96
N LEU A 50 18.98 2.11 -14.63
CA LEU A 50 18.22 2.86 -15.63
C LEU A 50 19.08 3.93 -16.28
N PRO A 51 18.88 4.21 -17.59
CA PRO A 51 19.61 5.25 -18.30
C PRO A 51 19.27 6.67 -17.81
N LYS A 52 18.07 6.84 -17.27
CA LYS A 52 17.60 8.10 -16.68
C LYS A 52 16.85 7.82 -15.37
N PRO A 53 17.29 8.41 -14.26
CA PRO A 53 16.57 8.29 -12.99
C PRO A 53 15.19 8.96 -13.04
N PHE A 54 14.25 8.42 -12.29
CA PHE A 54 12.93 9.01 -12.05
C PHE A 54 12.45 8.70 -10.63
N SER A 55 11.45 9.40 -10.14
CA SER A 55 10.88 9.14 -8.84
C SER A 55 9.37 8.91 -8.87
N VAL A 56 8.87 8.15 -7.91
CA VAL A 56 7.43 7.99 -7.68
C VAL A 56 7.08 8.36 -6.24
N LEU A 57 5.86 8.84 -6.04
CA LEU A 57 5.28 8.95 -4.71
C LEU A 57 4.53 7.65 -4.41
N HIS A 58 4.90 6.97 -3.34
CA HIS A 58 4.17 5.84 -2.76
C HIS A 58 3.38 6.31 -1.54
N ILE A 59 2.07 6.12 -1.57
CA ILE A 59 1.14 6.36 -0.45
C ILE A 59 0.21 5.15 -0.29
N SER A 60 -0.39 5.02 0.89
CA SER A 60 -1.32 3.94 1.24
C SER A 60 -2.21 4.36 2.40
N ASP A 61 -3.26 3.61 2.67
CA ASP A 61 -4.05 3.75 3.88
C ASP A 61 -4.54 5.20 4.09
N THR A 62 -5.24 5.74 3.12
CA THR A 62 -5.85 7.09 3.22
C THR A 62 -7.13 7.06 4.06
N HIS A 63 -7.90 5.97 4.00
CA HIS A 63 -9.12 5.76 4.75
C HIS A 63 -10.12 6.92 4.62
N LEU A 64 -10.49 7.28 3.41
CA LEU A 64 -11.55 8.27 3.18
C LEU A 64 -12.87 7.80 3.79
N THR A 65 -13.53 8.67 4.54
CA THR A 65 -14.72 8.36 5.34
C THR A 65 -15.87 9.28 4.94
N ALA A 66 -16.57 8.95 3.87
CA ALA A 66 -17.71 9.73 3.42
C ALA A 66 -18.99 8.89 3.33
N ALA A 67 -20.12 9.50 3.65
CA ALA A 67 -21.46 8.95 3.43
C ALA A 67 -22.44 10.09 3.20
N ASP A 68 -23.31 9.93 2.20
CA ASP A 68 -24.40 10.85 1.91
C ASP A 68 -25.53 10.74 2.94
N ALA A 69 -26.36 11.77 3.03
CA ALA A 69 -27.46 11.82 4.00
C ALA A 69 -28.47 10.68 3.85
N ASP A 70 -28.66 10.19 2.61
CA ASP A 70 -29.61 9.13 2.25
C ASP A 70 -29.00 7.73 2.21
N GLU A 71 -27.71 7.54 2.55
CA GLU A 71 -27.07 6.21 2.59
C GLU A 71 -27.38 5.39 3.85
N GLY A 72 -28.37 5.82 4.63
CA GLY A 72 -28.85 5.12 5.81
C GLY A 72 -28.06 5.42 7.10
N PRO A 73 -28.62 5.04 8.26
CA PRO A 73 -28.05 5.42 9.56
C PRO A 73 -26.71 4.74 9.83
N VAL A 74 -26.51 3.51 9.37
CA VAL A 74 -25.26 2.75 9.60
C VAL A 74 -24.07 3.43 8.96
N LYS A 75 -24.15 3.81 7.68
CA LYS A 75 -23.04 4.47 6.99
C LYS A 75 -22.78 5.87 7.51
N ARG A 76 -23.82 6.61 7.91
CA ARG A 76 -23.61 7.91 8.57
C ARG A 76 -22.93 7.79 9.92
N ALA A 77 -23.32 6.81 10.75
CA ALA A 77 -22.65 6.54 12.02
C ALA A 77 -21.18 6.12 11.83
N LEU A 78 -20.90 5.29 10.81
CA LEU A 78 -19.53 4.93 10.41
C LEU A 78 -18.74 6.17 10.02
N ARG A 79 -19.29 7.04 9.17
CA ARG A 79 -18.64 8.29 8.78
C ARG A 79 -18.21 9.09 10.02
N ASP A 80 -19.14 9.33 10.94
CA ASP A 80 -18.86 10.17 12.10
C ASP A 80 -17.84 9.56 13.06
N GLU A 81 -17.91 8.24 13.27
CA GLU A 81 -16.98 7.52 14.13
C GLU A 81 -15.58 7.42 13.50
N ARG A 82 -15.52 6.96 12.24
CA ARG A 82 -14.26 6.70 11.58
C ARG A 82 -13.51 7.98 11.20
N THR A 83 -14.24 9.04 10.84
CA THR A 83 -13.64 10.37 10.67
C THR A 83 -12.91 10.82 11.93
N ARG A 84 -13.52 10.64 13.12
CA ARG A 84 -12.86 10.94 14.39
C ARG A 84 -11.65 10.02 14.64
N CYS A 85 -11.78 8.74 14.33
CA CYS A 85 -10.70 7.75 14.49
C CYS A 85 -9.43 8.14 13.70
N PHE A 86 -9.60 8.63 12.47
CA PHE A 86 -8.50 9.06 11.61
C PHE A 86 -8.16 10.57 11.70
N GLY A 87 -8.75 11.29 12.65
CA GLY A 87 -8.44 12.70 12.89
C GLY A 87 -9.10 13.71 11.94
N GLY A 88 -9.98 13.27 11.04
CA GLY A 88 -10.82 14.15 10.20
C GLY A 88 -10.09 14.89 9.07
N ARG A 89 -8.85 14.52 8.76
CA ARG A 89 -8.00 15.21 7.76
C ARG A 89 -7.53 14.31 6.62
N GLN A 90 -8.17 13.16 6.43
CA GLN A 90 -7.78 12.15 5.45
C GLN A 90 -7.78 12.71 4.02
N GLU A 91 -8.85 13.42 3.63
CA GLU A 91 -8.96 14.03 2.30
C GLU A 91 -7.93 15.15 2.10
N GLU A 92 -7.62 15.90 3.15
CA GLU A 92 -6.56 16.92 3.11
C GLU A 92 -5.19 16.27 2.88
N ALA A 93 -4.88 15.20 3.59
CA ALA A 93 -3.62 14.47 3.45
C ALA A 93 -3.45 13.91 2.05
N LEU A 94 -4.50 13.30 1.47
CA LEU A 94 -4.47 12.84 0.08
C LEU A 94 -4.24 13.97 -0.90
N ARG A 95 -4.98 15.07 -0.76
CA ARG A 95 -4.86 16.23 -1.65
C ARG A 95 -3.45 16.84 -1.60
N ASP A 96 -2.88 16.98 -0.40
CA ASP A 96 -1.54 17.53 -0.23
C ASP A 96 -0.48 16.58 -0.84
N SER A 97 -0.65 15.26 -0.67
CA SER A 97 0.22 14.25 -1.28
C SER A 97 0.18 14.29 -2.82
N LEU A 98 -1.02 14.35 -3.40
CA LEU A 98 -1.18 14.44 -4.85
C LEU A 98 -0.67 15.77 -5.42
N ALA A 99 -0.87 16.87 -4.67
CA ALA A 99 -0.30 18.18 -5.06
C ALA A 99 1.23 18.15 -5.04
N TRP A 100 1.83 17.56 -4.00
CA TRP A 100 3.27 17.38 -3.93
C TRP A 100 3.79 16.52 -5.09
N ALA A 101 3.12 15.39 -5.37
CA ALA A 101 3.53 14.48 -6.44
C ALA A 101 3.53 15.15 -7.81
N ARG A 102 2.51 15.95 -8.11
CA ARG A 102 2.42 16.69 -9.39
C ARG A 102 3.65 17.57 -9.66
N ASP A 103 4.23 18.13 -8.60
CA ASP A 103 5.35 19.06 -8.72
C ASP A 103 6.72 18.35 -8.59
N ASN A 104 6.75 17.10 -8.06
CA ASN A 104 8.00 16.48 -7.60
C ASN A 104 8.21 15.03 -8.02
N ALA A 105 7.19 14.31 -8.49
CA ALA A 105 7.28 12.89 -8.84
C ALA A 105 6.76 12.64 -10.26
N ASP A 106 7.27 11.59 -10.90
CA ASP A 106 6.84 11.20 -12.24
C ASP A 106 5.54 10.39 -12.23
N TYR A 107 5.23 9.75 -11.10
CA TYR A 107 4.04 8.91 -10.98
C TYR A 107 3.60 8.72 -9.51
N VAL A 108 2.35 8.31 -9.31
CA VAL A 108 1.79 8.00 -7.98
C VAL A 108 1.41 6.54 -7.88
N ILE A 109 1.80 5.90 -6.80
CA ILE A 109 1.43 4.53 -6.43
C ILE A 109 0.61 4.60 -5.13
N HIS A 110 -0.60 4.01 -5.14
CA HIS A 110 -1.43 3.87 -3.94
C HIS A 110 -1.68 2.40 -3.62
N THR A 111 -1.20 1.93 -2.48
CA THR A 111 -1.24 0.49 -2.13
C THR A 111 -2.41 0.11 -1.23
N GLY A 112 -3.62 0.61 -1.55
CA GLY A 112 -4.87 0.16 -0.94
C GLY A 112 -5.34 0.95 0.29
N ASP A 113 -6.53 0.63 0.77
CA ASP A 113 -7.25 1.34 1.83
C ASP A 113 -7.38 2.85 1.53
N LEU A 114 -7.75 3.18 0.28
CA LEU A 114 -8.10 4.54 -0.11
C LEU A 114 -9.40 4.99 0.56
N ILE A 115 -10.40 4.10 0.56
CA ILE A 115 -11.69 4.30 1.23
C ILE A 115 -11.83 3.35 2.41
N ASP A 116 -12.53 3.78 3.45
CA ASP A 116 -12.67 2.99 4.68
C ASP A 116 -13.82 1.96 4.61
N TRP A 117 -14.79 2.15 3.72
CA TRP A 117 -15.86 1.20 3.36
C TRP A 117 -16.55 1.64 2.06
N GLN A 118 -17.40 0.76 1.52
CA GLN A 118 -18.17 1.04 0.32
C GLN A 118 -19.34 1.99 0.61
N SER A 119 -19.31 3.18 -0.01
CA SER A 119 -20.42 4.13 -0.03
C SER A 119 -20.41 4.90 -1.36
N ARG A 120 -21.57 5.46 -1.75
CA ARG A 120 -21.62 6.32 -2.95
C ARG A 120 -20.71 7.54 -2.79
N ALA A 121 -20.71 8.13 -1.60
CA ALA A 121 -19.89 9.29 -1.30
C ALA A 121 -18.39 8.96 -1.39
N ASN A 122 -17.94 7.81 -0.86
CA ASN A 122 -16.56 7.34 -1.01
C ASN A 122 -16.22 7.05 -2.48
N PHE A 123 -17.12 6.43 -3.24
CA PHE A 123 -16.91 6.20 -4.68
C PHE A 123 -16.80 7.51 -5.49
N ALA A 124 -17.51 8.55 -5.09
CA ALA A 124 -17.36 9.88 -5.68
C ALA A 124 -15.96 10.47 -5.38
N LEU A 125 -15.42 10.24 -4.18
CA LEU A 125 -14.07 10.67 -3.82
C LEU A 125 -13.00 9.87 -4.60
N VAL A 126 -13.19 8.56 -4.81
CA VAL A 126 -12.30 7.78 -5.69
C VAL A 126 -12.23 8.43 -7.07
N LYS A 127 -13.39 8.67 -7.70
CA LYS A 127 -13.47 9.29 -9.04
C LYS A 127 -12.90 10.70 -9.09
N LYS A 128 -12.98 11.44 -7.97
CA LYS A 128 -12.43 12.80 -7.87
C LYS A 128 -10.90 12.81 -7.87
N TYR A 129 -10.28 11.82 -7.22
CA TYR A 129 -8.84 11.86 -6.95
C TYR A 129 -8.03 10.87 -7.78
N PHE A 130 -8.62 9.76 -8.24
CA PHE A 130 -7.93 8.74 -9.00
C PHE A 130 -8.26 8.81 -10.47
N GLY A 131 -7.23 8.98 -11.30
CA GLY A 131 -7.24 8.96 -12.75
C GLY A 131 -6.27 7.91 -13.30
N ALA A 132 -5.97 8.01 -14.59
CA ALA A 132 -5.03 7.11 -15.27
C ALA A 132 -3.56 7.31 -14.85
N ASP A 133 -3.27 8.35 -14.13
CA ASP A 133 -1.98 8.74 -13.58
C ASP A 133 -1.69 8.13 -12.20
N VAL A 134 -2.56 7.24 -11.72
CA VAL A 134 -2.39 6.50 -10.46
C VAL A 134 -2.39 5.01 -10.72
N CYS A 135 -1.30 4.33 -10.35
CA CYS A 135 -1.29 2.87 -10.20
C CYS A 135 -1.72 2.50 -8.79
N GLY A 136 -2.63 1.54 -8.66
CA GLY A 136 -3.11 1.15 -7.35
C GLY A 136 -3.60 -0.29 -7.26
N CYS A 137 -3.63 -0.81 -6.04
CA CYS A 137 -4.33 -2.02 -5.66
C CYS A 137 -5.40 -1.72 -4.62
N LEU A 138 -6.30 -2.65 -4.37
CA LEU A 138 -7.28 -2.56 -3.30
C LEU A 138 -6.66 -2.96 -1.96
N GLY A 139 -7.13 -2.34 -0.87
CA GLY A 139 -6.90 -2.81 0.48
C GLY A 139 -8.12 -3.54 1.06
N ASN A 140 -8.05 -3.95 2.30
CA ASN A 140 -9.14 -4.74 2.89
C ASN A 140 -10.39 -3.90 3.19
N HIS A 141 -10.27 -2.61 3.32
CA HIS A 141 -11.38 -1.70 3.56
C HIS A 141 -12.23 -1.49 2.31
N GLU A 142 -11.65 -1.50 1.12
CA GLU A 142 -12.41 -1.47 -0.14
C GLU A 142 -13.39 -2.64 -0.26
N PHE A 143 -13.05 -3.81 0.28
CA PHE A 143 -13.94 -4.98 0.22
C PHE A 143 -15.10 -4.93 1.20
N SER A 144 -15.07 -4.04 2.20
CA SER A 144 -16.08 -3.97 3.25
C SER A 144 -17.28 -3.10 2.85
N PRO A 145 -18.52 -3.63 2.82
CA PRO A 145 -19.72 -2.82 2.58
C PRO A 145 -20.00 -1.80 3.69
N ALA A 146 -19.83 -2.20 4.94
CA ALA A 146 -20.08 -1.37 6.12
C ALA A 146 -19.36 -1.90 7.38
N MET A 147 -18.19 -2.48 7.24
CA MET A 147 -17.40 -3.03 8.35
C MET A 147 -18.19 -4.05 9.21
N GLY A 148 -19.05 -4.85 8.56
CA GLY A 148 -19.92 -5.82 9.23
C GLY A 148 -21.08 -5.24 10.05
N ARG A 149 -21.29 -3.92 10.04
CA ARG A 149 -22.34 -3.25 10.85
C ARG A 149 -23.70 -3.21 10.19
N ASP A 150 -23.78 -3.56 8.91
CA ASP A 150 -25.03 -3.72 8.15
C ASP A 150 -25.64 -5.14 8.28
N GLY A 151 -25.05 -6.00 9.13
CA GLY A 151 -25.46 -7.39 9.30
C GLY A 151 -24.91 -8.34 8.23
N VAL A 152 -24.19 -7.83 7.24
CA VAL A 152 -23.53 -8.65 6.21
C VAL A 152 -22.28 -9.29 6.80
N ARG A 153 -22.23 -10.63 6.77
CA ARG A 153 -21.03 -11.36 7.20
C ARG A 153 -19.93 -11.24 6.16
N GLU A 154 -18.82 -10.67 6.56
CA GLU A 154 -17.60 -10.60 5.75
C GLU A 154 -16.84 -11.93 5.82
N THR A 155 -17.13 -12.85 4.90
CA THR A 155 -16.50 -14.18 4.88
C THR A 155 -15.05 -14.15 4.43
N ARG A 156 -14.62 -13.07 3.71
CA ARG A 156 -13.25 -12.85 3.26
C ARG A 156 -12.70 -13.93 2.30
N ASP A 157 -13.60 -14.66 1.67
CA ASP A 157 -13.33 -15.63 0.60
C ASP A 157 -13.45 -14.98 -0.79
N GLU A 158 -13.15 -15.72 -1.85
CA GLU A 158 -13.24 -15.21 -3.22
C GLU A 158 -14.65 -14.78 -3.59
N ALA A 159 -15.67 -15.51 -3.17
CA ALA A 159 -17.05 -15.14 -3.44
C ALA A 159 -17.44 -13.80 -2.78
N PHE A 160 -16.93 -13.53 -1.60
CA PHE A 160 -17.07 -12.23 -0.95
C PHE A 160 -16.31 -11.13 -1.71
N LYS A 161 -15.06 -11.40 -2.11
CA LYS A 161 -14.26 -10.45 -2.90
C LYS A 161 -14.91 -10.15 -4.24
N ASP A 162 -15.46 -11.15 -4.93
CA ASP A 162 -16.13 -10.95 -6.23
C ASP A 162 -17.37 -10.06 -6.12
N ARG A 163 -18.19 -10.26 -5.08
CA ARG A 163 -19.32 -9.36 -4.82
C ARG A 163 -18.87 -7.92 -4.56
N SER A 164 -17.80 -7.76 -3.78
CA SER A 164 -17.25 -6.44 -3.48
C SER A 164 -16.64 -5.79 -4.72
N ARG A 165 -15.90 -6.54 -5.55
CA ARG A 165 -15.37 -6.04 -6.83
C ARG A 165 -16.49 -5.58 -7.76
N ALA A 166 -17.62 -6.32 -7.82
CA ALA A 166 -18.77 -5.91 -8.60
C ALA A 166 -19.35 -4.56 -8.13
N ALA A 167 -19.36 -4.30 -6.81
CA ALA A 167 -19.81 -3.02 -6.26
C ALA A 167 -18.80 -1.88 -6.52
N LEU A 168 -17.51 -2.20 -6.54
CA LEU A 168 -16.43 -1.26 -6.80
C LEU A 168 -16.23 -0.97 -8.30
N ALA A 169 -16.79 -1.82 -9.18
CA ALA A 169 -16.67 -1.67 -10.62
C ALA A 169 -17.16 -0.29 -11.08
N GLY A 170 -16.34 0.40 -11.85
CA GLY A 170 -16.62 1.76 -12.32
C GLY A 170 -16.41 2.87 -11.28
N ALA A 171 -16.01 2.57 -10.04
CA ALA A 171 -15.51 3.56 -9.09
C ALA A 171 -13.99 3.78 -9.24
N PHE A 172 -13.23 2.69 -9.34
CA PHE A 172 -11.79 2.73 -9.54
C PHE A 172 -11.43 2.71 -11.04
N PRO A 173 -10.36 3.43 -11.46
CA PRO A 173 -9.98 3.55 -12.87
C PRO A 173 -9.09 2.40 -13.36
N PHE A 174 -8.93 1.33 -12.59
CA PHE A 174 -7.99 0.25 -12.88
C PHE A 174 -8.61 -1.14 -12.66
N ASP A 175 -7.93 -2.19 -13.14
CA ASP A 175 -8.32 -3.58 -12.90
C ASP A 175 -8.11 -3.94 -11.42
N LEU A 176 -9.18 -4.37 -10.76
CA LEU A 176 -9.23 -4.58 -9.32
C LEU A 176 -8.50 -5.83 -8.83
N GLU A 177 -8.11 -6.74 -9.73
CA GLU A 177 -7.35 -7.95 -9.36
C GLU A 177 -5.85 -7.81 -9.62
N LEU A 178 -5.51 -7.27 -10.79
CA LEU A 178 -4.13 -7.01 -11.18
C LEU A 178 -4.10 -5.93 -12.25
N GLN A 179 -3.41 -4.84 -11.96
CA GLN A 179 -3.08 -3.78 -12.91
C GLN A 179 -1.58 -3.80 -13.18
N SER A 180 -1.16 -3.46 -14.40
CA SER A 180 0.23 -3.16 -14.67
C SER A 180 0.39 -1.84 -15.42
N THR A 181 1.40 -1.07 -15.05
CA THR A 181 1.73 0.22 -15.67
C THR A 181 3.24 0.30 -15.85
N VAL A 182 3.68 0.61 -17.07
CA VAL A 182 5.11 0.79 -17.35
C VAL A 182 5.44 2.28 -17.27
N VAL A 183 6.32 2.65 -16.33
CA VAL A 183 6.83 4.01 -16.16
C VAL A 183 8.34 4.00 -16.34
N ASN A 184 8.84 4.74 -17.30
CA ASN A 184 10.28 4.89 -17.59
C ASN A 184 11.05 3.54 -17.68
N GLY A 185 10.41 2.50 -18.26
CA GLY A 185 11.01 1.17 -18.43
C GLY A 185 10.89 0.23 -17.22
N VAL A 186 10.24 0.65 -16.15
CA VAL A 186 9.92 -0.18 -14.98
C VAL A 186 8.45 -0.58 -15.02
N ASN A 187 8.15 -1.86 -14.85
CA ASN A 187 6.79 -2.39 -14.79
C ASN A 187 6.28 -2.44 -13.35
N PHE A 188 5.39 -1.53 -12.99
CA PHE A 188 4.68 -1.52 -11.72
C PHE A 188 3.48 -2.46 -11.85
N VAL A 189 3.49 -3.56 -11.10
CA VAL A 189 2.42 -4.56 -11.08
C VAL A 189 1.69 -4.47 -9.76
N ALA A 190 0.51 -3.86 -9.78
CA ALA A 190 -0.37 -3.78 -8.63
C ALA A 190 -1.29 -5.01 -8.59
N LEU A 191 -1.26 -5.74 -7.48
CA LEU A 191 -1.91 -7.04 -7.31
C LEU A 191 -2.75 -7.03 -6.04
N ASP A 192 -4.02 -7.42 -6.14
CA ASP A 192 -4.87 -7.64 -4.97
C ASP A 192 -4.43 -8.91 -4.22
N ASP A 193 -3.81 -8.72 -3.07
CA ASP A 193 -3.43 -9.77 -2.13
C ASP A 193 -4.22 -9.71 -0.81
N VAL A 194 -5.32 -8.97 -0.82
CA VAL A 194 -6.14 -8.73 0.37
C VAL A 194 -6.58 -10.04 1.02
N TYR A 195 -6.54 -10.01 2.34
CA TYR A 195 -6.62 -11.14 3.26
C TYR A 195 -5.43 -12.10 3.16
N GLY A 196 -4.30 -11.63 2.57
CA GLY A 196 -3.00 -12.27 2.55
C GLY A 196 -2.91 -13.50 1.65
N TYR A 197 -3.65 -13.54 0.58
CA TYR A 197 -3.55 -14.61 -0.41
C TYR A 197 -3.73 -14.09 -1.83
N VAL A 198 -3.19 -14.86 -2.78
CA VAL A 198 -3.38 -14.67 -4.21
C VAL A 198 -4.01 -15.91 -4.84
N THR A 199 -4.67 -15.72 -5.98
CA THR A 199 -5.31 -16.80 -6.72
C THR A 199 -4.39 -17.36 -7.82
N PRO A 200 -4.62 -18.60 -8.31
CA PRO A 200 -3.89 -19.12 -9.47
C PRO A 200 -3.98 -18.21 -10.70
N ARG A 201 -5.14 -17.59 -10.93
CA ARG A 201 -5.38 -16.65 -12.03
C ARG A 201 -4.48 -15.41 -11.93
N GLN A 202 -4.31 -14.86 -10.72
CA GLN A 202 -3.43 -13.71 -10.49
C GLN A 202 -1.95 -14.09 -10.70
N VAL A 203 -1.53 -15.25 -10.24
CA VAL A 203 -0.17 -15.76 -10.47
C VAL A 203 0.10 -15.91 -11.96
N GLU A 204 -0.85 -16.45 -12.73
CA GLU A 204 -0.72 -16.58 -14.18
C GLU A 204 -0.63 -15.21 -14.87
N ARG A 205 -1.45 -14.24 -14.44
CA ARG A 205 -1.38 -12.85 -14.94
C ARG A 205 -0.03 -12.21 -14.61
N PHE A 206 0.49 -12.39 -13.40
CA PHE A 206 1.81 -11.90 -13.03
C PHE A 206 2.92 -12.50 -13.91
N ARG A 207 2.86 -13.79 -14.22
CA ARG A 207 3.82 -14.43 -15.13
C ARG A 207 3.81 -13.81 -16.53
N ARG A 208 2.65 -13.39 -17.03
CA ARG A 208 2.55 -12.64 -18.30
C ARG A 208 3.23 -11.27 -18.20
N GLU A 209 3.05 -10.58 -17.09
CA GLU A 209 3.75 -9.32 -16.84
C GLU A 209 5.27 -9.52 -16.79
N ARG A 210 5.72 -10.55 -16.11
CA ARG A 210 7.14 -10.96 -16.06
C ARG A 210 7.71 -11.27 -17.43
N ALA A 211 6.93 -11.87 -18.31
CA ALA A 211 7.37 -12.22 -19.67
C ALA A 211 7.72 -11.00 -20.55
N LYS A 212 7.33 -9.77 -20.14
CA LYS A 212 7.76 -8.53 -20.79
C LYS A 212 9.27 -8.26 -20.64
N GLY A 213 9.96 -8.95 -19.73
CA GLY A 213 11.40 -8.82 -19.49
C GLY A 213 11.85 -7.51 -18.86
N LEU A 214 10.92 -6.70 -18.37
CA LEU A 214 11.21 -5.43 -17.70
C LEU A 214 11.49 -5.64 -16.20
N PRO A 215 12.27 -4.75 -15.55
CA PRO A 215 12.31 -4.69 -14.10
C PRO A 215 10.91 -4.52 -13.51
N ILE A 216 10.58 -5.30 -12.47
CA ILE A 216 9.26 -5.31 -11.85
C ILE A 216 9.34 -4.69 -10.46
N VAL A 217 8.38 -3.81 -10.18
CA VAL A 217 8.01 -3.38 -8.83
C VAL A 217 6.62 -3.90 -8.53
N LEU A 218 6.51 -4.80 -7.55
CA LEU A 218 5.25 -5.39 -7.13
C LEU A 218 4.58 -4.48 -6.08
N CYS A 219 3.33 -4.09 -6.32
CA CYS A 219 2.55 -3.25 -5.43
C CYS A 219 1.43 -4.08 -4.81
N LEU A 220 1.43 -4.19 -3.49
CA LEU A 220 0.52 -4.99 -2.69
C LEU A 220 -0.11 -4.12 -1.60
N HIS A 221 -1.23 -4.57 -1.02
CA HIS A 221 -1.71 -3.94 0.20
C HIS A 221 -1.10 -4.60 1.45
N VAL A 222 -1.19 -5.92 1.55
CA VAL A 222 -0.69 -6.69 2.70
C VAL A 222 0.78 -7.06 2.47
N PRO A 223 1.72 -6.57 3.29
CA PRO A 223 3.13 -6.90 3.08
C PRO A 223 3.41 -8.38 3.33
N PHE A 224 4.43 -8.91 2.66
CA PHE A 224 4.91 -10.25 2.97
C PHE A 224 5.59 -10.29 4.34
N LEU A 225 5.29 -11.34 5.10
CA LEU A 225 5.83 -11.48 6.44
C LEU A 225 7.34 -11.71 6.42
N SER A 226 8.05 -10.91 7.23
CA SER A 226 9.40 -11.18 7.72
C SER A 226 9.40 -11.12 9.25
N ASP A 227 10.44 -11.69 9.89
CA ASP A 227 10.57 -11.64 11.35
C ASP A 227 10.80 -10.20 11.83
N GLU A 228 11.57 -9.42 11.08
CA GLU A 228 11.85 -8.02 11.37
C GLU A 228 10.59 -7.18 11.31
N LEU A 229 9.77 -7.41 10.29
CA LEU A 229 8.51 -6.67 10.11
C LEU A 229 7.50 -7.02 11.20
N ALA A 230 7.44 -8.28 11.62
CA ALA A 230 6.59 -8.71 12.72
C ALA A 230 7.01 -8.11 14.07
N VAL A 231 8.32 -8.04 14.34
CA VAL A 231 8.85 -7.37 15.53
C VAL A 231 8.52 -5.88 15.53
N ALA A 232 8.70 -5.20 14.39
CA ALA A 232 8.39 -3.79 14.24
C ALA A 232 6.88 -3.53 14.43
N HIS A 233 6.03 -4.38 13.88
CA HIS A 233 4.58 -4.31 14.03
C HIS A 233 4.17 -4.42 15.51
N ASN A 234 4.67 -5.42 16.23
CA ASN A 234 4.39 -5.58 17.65
C ASN A 234 4.83 -4.36 18.48
N LYS A 235 6.00 -3.83 18.17
CA LYS A 235 6.54 -2.63 18.85
C LYS A 235 5.68 -1.40 18.58
N TYR A 236 5.21 -1.22 17.35
CA TYR A 236 4.41 -0.05 16.96
C TYR A 236 3.02 -0.07 17.62
N TRP A 237 2.34 -1.20 17.58
CA TRP A 237 0.97 -1.35 18.06
C TRP A 237 0.87 -1.74 19.55
N MET A 238 1.93 -1.65 20.31
CA MET A 238 2.08 -1.80 21.77
C MET A 238 1.02 -2.70 22.43
N GLY A 239 1.40 -3.93 22.74
CA GLY A 239 0.55 -4.90 23.44
C GLY A 239 -0.21 -5.86 22.53
N GLU A 240 -0.10 -5.75 21.21
CA GLU A 240 -0.56 -6.82 20.33
C GLU A 240 0.25 -8.09 20.57
N THR A 241 -0.44 -9.22 20.71
CA THR A 241 0.23 -10.51 20.81
C THR A 241 0.86 -10.89 19.47
N TRP A 242 1.88 -11.75 19.49
CA TRP A 242 2.43 -12.33 18.26
C TRP A 242 1.34 -12.93 17.35
N LYS A 243 0.30 -13.49 17.93
CA LYS A 243 -0.86 -14.04 17.22
C LYS A 243 -1.63 -12.97 16.45
N GLU A 244 -1.86 -11.83 17.07
CA GLU A 244 -2.55 -10.71 16.44
C GLU A 244 -1.69 -10.06 15.35
N ALA A 245 -0.39 -9.90 15.61
CA ALA A 245 0.56 -9.43 14.61
C ALA A 245 0.60 -10.36 13.40
N ALA A 246 0.69 -11.67 13.60
CA ALA A 246 0.68 -12.65 12.52
C ALA A 246 -0.60 -12.58 11.68
N MET A 247 -1.73 -12.22 12.27
CA MET A 247 -2.99 -12.03 11.53
C MET A 247 -2.98 -10.82 10.61
N LYS A 248 -2.26 -9.75 10.96
CA LYS A 248 -2.12 -8.56 10.09
C LYS A 248 -1.42 -8.87 8.78
N PHE A 249 -0.46 -9.81 8.80
CA PHE A 249 0.23 -10.29 7.59
C PHE A 249 -0.53 -11.43 6.90
N THR A 250 -1.66 -11.87 7.49
CA THR A 250 -2.32 -13.10 7.09
C THR A 250 -1.34 -14.27 6.93
N SER A 251 -0.27 -14.24 7.66
CA SER A 251 0.76 -15.26 7.63
C SER A 251 0.49 -16.25 8.74
N ALA A 252 0.56 -17.49 8.45
CA ALA A 252 0.37 -18.52 9.44
C ALA A 252 1.65 -18.98 10.10
N ALA A 253 2.27 -18.17 10.87
CA ALA A 253 2.99 -18.68 12.03
C ALA A 253 2.00 -19.22 13.09
N VAL A 254 0.73 -18.82 13.00
CA VAL A 254 -0.35 -19.17 13.91
C VAL A 254 -1.54 -19.66 13.08
N PRO A 255 -2.19 -20.78 13.42
CA PRO A 255 -3.40 -21.19 12.74
C PRO A 255 -4.43 -20.07 12.85
N PRO A 256 -5.20 -19.78 11.78
CA PRO A 256 -6.23 -18.78 11.79
C PRO A 256 -7.22 -19.06 12.93
N PRO A 257 -7.75 -18.03 13.59
CA PRO A 257 -8.86 -18.23 14.49
C PRO A 257 -10.00 -18.89 13.72
N ARG A 258 -10.81 -19.69 14.42
CA ARG A 258 -11.91 -20.47 13.85
C ARG A 258 -12.64 -19.72 12.73
N GLY A 259 -12.49 -20.19 11.51
CA GLY A 259 -13.02 -19.61 10.27
C GLY A 259 -11.99 -19.67 9.17
N GLU A 260 -12.42 -19.89 7.96
CA GLU A 260 -11.66 -20.21 6.76
C GLU A 260 -10.84 -19.02 6.21
N ARG A 261 -9.95 -18.45 7.03
CA ARG A 261 -9.02 -17.43 6.51
C ARG A 261 -7.83 -18.13 5.86
N LYS A 262 -7.65 -17.93 4.57
CA LYS A 262 -6.40 -18.26 3.90
C LYS A 262 -5.31 -17.36 4.45
N THR A 263 -4.13 -17.90 4.59
CA THR A 263 -2.95 -17.17 5.05
C THR A 263 -1.77 -17.45 4.13
N GLN A 264 -0.79 -16.56 4.12
CA GLN A 264 0.41 -16.71 3.27
C GLN A 264 1.10 -18.07 3.44
N ARG A 265 1.05 -18.69 4.62
CA ARG A 265 1.66 -20.01 4.89
C ARG A 265 0.76 -21.19 4.61
N THR A 266 -0.54 -21.05 4.85
CA THR A 266 -1.49 -22.16 4.71
C THR A 266 -2.11 -22.26 3.33
N ASP A 267 -2.11 -21.17 2.58
CA ASP A 267 -2.52 -21.17 1.19
C ASP A 267 -1.37 -21.62 0.28
N PRO A 268 -1.45 -22.80 -0.34
CA PRO A 268 -0.35 -23.33 -1.15
C PRO A 268 0.02 -22.42 -2.33
N VAL A 269 -0.98 -21.82 -2.98
CA VAL A 269 -0.75 -20.94 -4.15
C VAL A 269 0.06 -19.71 -3.75
N THR A 270 -0.33 -19.06 -2.65
CA THR A 270 0.37 -17.87 -2.15
C THR A 270 1.77 -18.19 -1.67
N ARG A 271 1.94 -19.29 -0.92
CA ARG A 271 3.25 -19.74 -0.46
C ARG A 271 4.20 -20.01 -1.64
N ASP A 272 3.71 -20.73 -2.66
CA ASP A 272 4.52 -21.09 -3.82
C ASP A 272 4.83 -19.85 -4.69
N PHE A 273 3.90 -18.88 -4.73
CA PHE A 273 4.13 -17.59 -5.38
C PHE A 273 5.19 -16.75 -4.64
N ILE A 274 5.15 -16.67 -3.31
CA ILE A 274 6.19 -15.98 -2.53
C ILE A 274 7.56 -16.65 -2.74
N ALA A 275 7.61 -17.99 -2.73
CA ALA A 275 8.85 -18.73 -3.00
C ALA A 275 9.39 -18.43 -4.41
N TYR A 276 8.52 -18.39 -5.42
CA TYR A 276 8.87 -17.99 -6.78
C TYR A 276 9.43 -16.57 -6.84
N LEU A 277 8.77 -15.59 -6.18
CA LEU A 277 9.19 -14.20 -6.17
C LEU A 277 10.57 -14.00 -5.53
N ARG A 278 10.93 -14.80 -4.51
CA ARG A 278 12.26 -14.73 -3.89
C ARG A 278 13.41 -15.09 -4.85
N GLY A 279 13.13 -15.88 -5.88
CA GLY A 279 14.09 -16.26 -6.92
C GLY A 279 13.98 -15.44 -8.21
N GLU A 280 13.06 -14.48 -8.29
CA GLU A 280 12.81 -13.75 -9.54
C GLU A 280 13.75 -12.55 -9.72
N PRO A 281 14.71 -12.62 -10.69
CA PRO A 281 15.73 -11.58 -10.83
C PRO A 281 15.19 -10.25 -11.36
N LEU A 282 14.02 -10.25 -12.02
CA LEU A 282 13.38 -9.03 -12.49
C LEU A 282 12.65 -8.29 -11.38
N LEU A 283 12.33 -8.94 -10.25
CA LEU A 283 11.74 -8.27 -9.09
C LEU A 283 12.79 -7.37 -8.43
N LYS A 284 12.51 -6.07 -8.37
CA LYS A 284 13.42 -5.04 -7.84
C LYS A 284 12.91 -4.38 -6.56
N GLY A 285 11.61 -4.46 -6.31
CA GLY A 285 11.01 -3.91 -5.11
C GLY A 285 9.59 -4.41 -4.91
N ILE A 286 9.15 -4.33 -3.66
CA ILE A 286 7.77 -4.58 -3.23
C ILE A 286 7.33 -3.34 -2.46
N LEU A 287 6.19 -2.76 -2.84
CA LEU A 287 5.57 -1.62 -2.16
C LEU A 287 4.30 -2.09 -1.47
N ALA A 288 4.16 -1.77 -0.18
CA ALA A 288 3.01 -2.22 0.60
C ALA A 288 2.53 -1.17 1.60
N GLY A 289 1.30 -1.34 2.11
CA GLY A 289 0.67 -0.52 3.14
C GLY A 289 0.22 -1.34 4.35
N HIS A 290 -1.06 -1.15 4.75
CA HIS A 290 -1.78 -1.97 5.74
C HIS A 290 -1.34 -1.83 7.19
N LEU A 291 -0.07 -1.58 7.46
CA LEU A 291 0.47 -1.60 8.82
C LEU A 291 0.49 -0.20 9.47
N HIS A 292 0.23 0.85 8.71
CA HIS A 292 0.17 2.25 9.12
C HIS A 292 1.48 2.81 9.69
N PHE A 293 2.61 2.12 9.52
CA PHE A 293 3.94 2.65 9.85
C PHE A 293 4.91 2.42 8.69
N THR A 294 6.00 3.17 8.67
CA THR A 294 7.00 3.05 7.61
C THR A 294 8.12 2.13 8.03
N MET A 295 8.43 1.15 7.18
CA MET A 295 9.53 0.22 7.34
C MET A 295 10.06 -0.28 6.01
N GLN A 296 11.31 -0.72 6.01
CA GLN A 296 11.96 -1.40 4.89
C GLN A 296 12.63 -2.67 5.41
N ASP A 297 12.49 -3.76 4.67
CA ASP A 297 13.22 -5.01 4.91
C ASP A 297 13.71 -5.64 3.60
N ASP A 298 14.63 -6.59 3.70
CA ASP A 298 15.16 -7.31 2.55
C ASP A 298 14.28 -8.52 2.24
N PHE A 299 13.51 -8.45 1.16
CA PHE A 299 12.68 -9.57 0.72
C PHE A 299 13.50 -10.67 0.04
N SER A 300 14.48 -10.28 -0.79
CA SER A 300 15.39 -11.17 -1.52
C SER A 300 16.71 -10.45 -1.80
N PRO A 301 17.74 -11.15 -2.32
CA PRO A 301 18.99 -10.48 -2.69
C PRO A 301 18.84 -9.34 -3.72
N THR A 302 17.75 -9.34 -4.48
CA THR A 302 17.50 -8.36 -5.56
C THR A 302 16.35 -7.39 -5.27
N ALA A 303 15.54 -7.64 -4.24
CA ALA A 303 14.35 -6.85 -3.97
C ALA A 303 14.22 -6.51 -2.48
N LYS A 304 13.94 -5.25 -2.21
CA LYS A 304 13.51 -4.75 -0.89
C LYS A 304 12.00 -4.68 -0.83
N GLN A 305 11.44 -4.88 0.35
CA GLN A 305 10.05 -4.56 0.66
C GLN A 305 9.99 -3.23 1.39
N LEU A 306 9.17 -2.32 0.88
CA LEU A 306 8.96 -0.99 1.42
C LEU A 306 7.50 -0.87 1.88
N VAL A 307 7.30 -0.75 3.18
CA VAL A 307 6.00 -0.49 3.79
C VAL A 307 5.90 1.01 4.08
N VAL A 308 4.83 1.66 3.66
CA VAL A 308 4.59 3.08 3.91
C VAL A 308 3.59 3.29 5.04
N GLY A 309 3.77 4.34 5.83
CA GLY A 309 2.83 4.75 6.87
C GLY A 309 1.52 5.28 6.31
N GLY A 310 0.47 5.27 7.12
CA GLY A 310 -0.87 5.68 6.71
C GLY A 310 -0.93 7.12 6.20
N ASN A 311 -1.45 7.30 4.99
CA ASN A 311 -1.57 8.62 4.38
C ASN A 311 -2.50 9.55 5.16
N TYR A 312 -3.50 9.00 5.88
CA TYR A 312 -4.34 9.80 6.78
C TYR A 312 -3.54 10.57 7.87
N MET A 313 -2.32 10.15 8.16
CA MET A 313 -1.35 10.86 9.02
C MET A 313 -0.39 11.76 8.24
N PHE A 314 -0.67 12.05 6.98
CA PHE A 314 0.22 12.77 6.06
C PHE A 314 1.54 12.04 5.74
N HIS A 315 1.60 10.73 5.92
CA HIS A 315 2.77 9.95 5.54
C HIS A 315 2.78 9.63 4.05
N GLY A 316 3.96 9.56 3.49
CA GLY A 316 4.25 9.13 2.13
C GLY A 316 5.71 8.73 2.01
N GLN A 317 6.05 8.13 0.87
CA GLN A 317 7.43 7.76 0.56
C GLN A 317 7.76 8.16 -0.87
N GLU A 318 8.80 8.95 -1.04
CA GLU A 318 9.38 9.19 -2.35
C GLU A 318 10.42 8.11 -2.65
N ILE A 319 10.25 7.42 -3.78
CA ILE A 319 11.14 6.34 -4.20
C ILE A 319 11.84 6.74 -5.49
N LEU A 320 13.16 6.87 -5.41
CA LEU A 320 14.03 7.11 -6.56
C LEU A 320 14.39 5.77 -7.23
N PHE A 321 14.20 5.69 -8.52
CA PHE A 321 14.69 4.60 -9.38
C PHE A 321 15.83 5.10 -10.25
N SER A 322 16.98 4.37 -10.31
CA SER A 322 18.14 4.72 -11.13
C SER A 322 18.82 3.49 -11.77
#